data_50c33020011cd8baf803fcd9a5cdbfef
#
_entry.id   50c33020011cd8baf803fcd9a5cdbfef
#
_cell.length_a   1.000
_cell.length_b   1.000
_cell.length_c   1.000
_cell.angle_alpha   90.00
_cell.angle_beta   90.00
_cell.angle_gamma   90.00
#
_symmetry.space_group_name_H-M   'P 1'
#
loop_
_entity.id
_entity.type
_entity.pdbx_description
1 polymer ?
#
loop_
_entity_poly.entity_id
_entity_poly.type
_entity_poly.pdbx_seq_one_letter_code
_entity_poly.pdbx_strand_id
1 'polypeptide(L)'
;MATERGTWAYRDRFGDSFGRTYFRRFPPGVAGSIGLGTYLGEPTDAVDDDYREAITAALNNGINLIDTAINYRCQRSERVVGDALTGSDVDRDEIVVATKGGFLPFDGERPAEPGHYIREQYVEPGIVDRETLVRGSHSIEAGVIDHLLDRSLSNLDLDRIDCYYVHNPETQLLEREPEAVYDSLEATFELLERRRAAGNIGCYGLATWEAFRVAPGAEQHLSLPRLLDRAAQAAETVGVDDHGLQVLQLPFNVEMADAFRRSTQPAPPDADAEGPVSVLEYAHAAGLHVVTSASLGQGALAASL
;
A
#
# COMPACT_ATOMS: atom_id res chain seq x y z
N MET A 1 16.31 -0.19 -5.73
CA MET A 1 15.38 -1.09 -5.02
C MET A 1 16.05 -1.70 -3.82
N ALA A 2 15.28 -1.94 -2.75
CA ALA A 2 15.73 -2.71 -1.60
C ALA A 2 16.24 -4.11 -2.02
N THR A 3 17.24 -4.59 -1.33
CA THR A 3 17.73 -5.98 -1.47
C THR A 3 17.75 -6.65 -0.09
N GLU A 4 17.70 -7.97 -0.08
CA GLU A 4 17.85 -8.69 1.19
C GLU A 4 19.17 -8.30 1.87
N ARG A 5 20.27 -8.31 1.14
CA ARG A 5 21.59 -7.92 1.65
C ARG A 5 21.62 -6.48 2.18
N GLY A 6 21.07 -5.52 1.42
CA GLY A 6 21.06 -4.11 1.80
C GLY A 6 20.25 -3.88 3.09
N THR A 7 19.02 -4.39 3.15
CA THR A 7 18.18 -4.23 4.34
C THR A 7 18.78 -4.89 5.59
N TRP A 8 19.45 -6.02 5.47
CA TRP A 8 20.22 -6.63 6.57
C TRP A 8 21.42 -5.78 6.97
N ALA A 9 22.16 -5.18 6.00
CA ALA A 9 23.26 -4.27 6.30
C ALA A 9 22.78 -3.02 7.06
N TYR A 10 21.62 -2.47 6.64
CA TYR A 10 20.98 -1.39 7.38
C TYR A 10 20.65 -1.77 8.82
N ARG A 11 20.00 -2.92 9.02
CA ARG A 11 19.69 -3.44 10.34
C ARG A 11 20.94 -3.59 11.20
N ASP A 12 22.03 -4.08 10.64
CA ASP A 12 23.27 -4.34 11.41
C ASP A 12 23.93 -3.03 11.89
N ARG A 13 23.76 -1.90 11.17
CA ARG A 13 24.19 -0.57 11.65
C ARG A 13 23.45 -0.12 12.90
N PHE A 14 22.19 -0.49 13.04
CA PHE A 14 21.31 -0.03 14.11
C PHE A 14 20.97 -1.11 15.14
N GLY A 15 21.47 -2.34 14.97
CA GLY A 15 21.11 -3.49 15.80
C GLY A 15 21.33 -3.32 17.29
N ASP A 16 22.37 -2.59 17.67
CA ASP A 16 22.70 -2.30 19.08
C ASP A 16 21.87 -1.14 19.68
N SER A 17 21.22 -0.34 18.82
CA SER A 17 20.42 0.82 19.24
C SER A 17 18.96 0.45 19.53
N PHE A 18 18.49 -0.71 19.09
CA PHE A 18 17.10 -1.14 19.19
C PHE A 18 16.96 -2.52 19.83
N GLY A 19 15.75 -2.78 20.37
CA GLY A 19 15.40 -4.10 20.90
C GLY A 19 15.42 -5.18 19.81
N ARG A 20 15.65 -6.43 20.18
CA ARG A 20 15.81 -7.60 19.28
C ARG A 20 14.65 -7.78 18.30
N THR A 21 13.46 -7.28 18.60
CA THR A 21 12.24 -7.41 17.78
C THR A 21 11.93 -6.17 16.98
N TYR A 22 12.79 -5.17 16.97
CA TYR A 22 12.53 -3.92 16.24
C TYR A 22 12.59 -4.14 14.72
N PHE A 23 13.63 -4.80 14.21
CA PHE A 23 13.68 -5.18 12.80
C PHE A 23 12.96 -6.50 12.60
N ARG A 24 12.04 -6.54 11.63
CA ARG A 24 11.20 -7.69 11.31
C ARG A 24 11.36 -8.10 9.87
N ARG A 25 11.08 -9.37 9.59
CA ARG A 25 11.00 -9.85 8.20
C ARG A 25 9.97 -9.02 7.44
N PHE A 26 10.39 -8.51 6.29
CA PHE A 26 9.57 -7.78 5.33
C PHE A 26 10.23 -7.89 3.95
N PRO A 27 9.48 -8.04 2.84
CA PRO A 27 10.08 -8.17 1.52
C PRO A 27 10.93 -6.95 1.14
N PRO A 28 12.13 -7.15 0.58
CA PRO A 28 12.79 -8.44 0.28
C PRO A 28 13.63 -9.02 1.43
N GLY A 29 13.69 -8.41 2.60
CA GLY A 29 14.54 -8.83 3.70
C GLY A 29 14.01 -8.45 5.08
N VAL A 30 14.38 -7.25 5.58
CA VAL A 30 13.95 -6.74 6.89
C VAL A 30 13.62 -5.26 6.84
N ALA A 31 12.65 -4.84 7.64
CA ALA A 31 12.32 -3.44 7.88
C ALA A 31 12.18 -3.16 9.38
N GLY A 32 12.37 -1.90 9.78
CA GLY A 32 12.05 -1.44 11.12
C GLY A 32 10.56 -1.63 11.42
N SER A 33 10.22 -1.90 12.68
CA SER A 33 8.82 -2.01 13.13
C SER A 33 8.04 -0.69 13.05
N ILE A 34 8.73 0.40 12.80
CA ILE A 34 8.16 1.72 12.56
C ILE A 34 8.54 2.12 11.13
N GLY A 35 7.54 2.51 10.34
CA GLY A 35 7.72 3.12 9.03
C GLY A 35 7.25 4.59 9.07
N LEU A 36 7.75 5.40 8.14
CA LEU A 36 7.33 6.78 7.98
C LEU A 36 6.28 6.87 6.87
N GLY A 37 5.09 7.40 7.20
CA GLY A 37 4.00 7.67 6.27
C GLY A 37 3.94 9.15 5.86
N THR A 38 3.51 9.45 4.64
CA THR A 38 3.52 10.81 4.05
C THR A 38 2.12 11.34 3.73
N TYR A 39 1.09 10.88 4.45
CA TYR A 39 -0.31 11.22 4.14
C TYR A 39 -0.70 12.65 4.55
N LEU A 40 -0.26 13.10 5.74
CA LEU A 40 -0.74 14.33 6.37
C LEU A 40 -0.15 15.59 5.75
N GLY A 41 -0.83 16.71 5.98
CA GLY A 41 -0.40 18.06 5.61
C GLY A 41 -0.94 18.56 4.27
N GLU A 42 -0.88 19.86 4.08
CA GLU A 42 -1.34 20.54 2.86
C GLU A 42 -0.31 20.35 1.72
N PRO A 43 -0.75 20.44 0.45
CA PRO A 43 0.14 20.34 -0.71
C PRO A 43 0.94 21.64 -0.94
N THR A 44 1.84 21.98 0.00
CA THR A 44 2.65 23.21 -0.03
C THR A 44 4.14 22.89 0.07
N ASP A 45 4.98 23.84 -0.39
CA ASP A 45 6.44 23.71 -0.35
C ASP A 45 6.97 23.59 1.08
N ALA A 46 6.37 24.33 2.04
CA ALA A 46 6.77 24.24 3.44
C ALA A 46 6.58 22.81 4.01
N VAL A 47 5.46 22.16 3.70
CA VAL A 47 5.21 20.77 4.13
C VAL A 47 6.11 19.79 3.36
N ASP A 48 6.48 20.10 2.12
CA ASP A 48 7.48 19.30 1.38
C ASP A 48 8.85 19.36 2.05
N ASP A 49 9.27 20.53 2.50
CA ASP A 49 10.54 20.71 3.24
C ASP A 49 10.52 19.95 4.57
N ASP A 50 9.41 20.02 5.33
CA ASP A 50 9.23 19.25 6.57
C ASP A 50 9.34 17.74 6.33
N TYR A 51 8.70 17.21 5.26
CA TYR A 51 8.79 15.81 4.92
C TYR A 51 10.19 15.39 4.46
N ARG A 52 10.88 16.22 3.70
CA ARG A 52 12.26 15.93 3.28
C ARG A 52 13.19 15.80 4.49
N GLU A 53 13.05 16.72 5.45
CA GLU A 53 13.80 16.66 6.72
C GLU A 53 13.42 15.41 7.53
N ALA A 54 12.11 15.12 7.68
CA ALA A 54 11.63 13.98 8.43
C ALA A 54 12.08 12.63 7.83
N ILE A 55 12.05 12.48 6.50
CA ILE A 55 12.52 11.27 5.81
C ILE A 55 14.02 11.10 6.02
N THR A 56 14.80 12.15 5.84
CA THR A 56 16.25 12.13 6.08
C THR A 56 16.57 11.73 7.52
N ALA A 57 15.88 12.33 8.49
CA ALA A 57 16.05 11.98 9.90
C ALA A 57 15.66 10.51 10.18
N ALA A 58 14.55 10.03 9.61
CA ALA A 58 14.09 8.65 9.76
C ALA A 58 15.13 7.64 9.25
N LEU A 59 15.61 7.84 8.03
CA LEU A 59 16.60 6.97 7.39
C LEU A 59 17.93 6.91 8.16
N ASN A 60 18.34 8.03 8.75
CA ASN A 60 19.57 8.11 9.56
C ASN A 60 19.40 7.57 11.00
N ASN A 61 18.19 7.21 11.40
CA ASN A 61 17.89 6.77 12.76
C ASN A 61 17.17 5.40 12.84
N GLY A 62 17.37 4.52 11.86
CA GLY A 62 16.92 3.12 11.94
C GLY A 62 15.52 2.87 11.39
N ILE A 63 14.90 3.83 10.68
CA ILE A 63 13.61 3.67 9.99
C ILE A 63 13.89 3.56 8.49
N ASN A 64 13.76 2.38 7.91
CA ASN A 64 14.02 2.12 6.49
C ASN A 64 12.78 1.74 5.67
N LEU A 65 11.57 1.92 6.22
CA LEU A 65 10.30 1.76 5.49
C LEU A 65 9.66 3.14 5.31
N ILE A 66 9.49 3.55 4.06
CA ILE A 66 8.80 4.78 3.67
C ILE A 66 7.51 4.39 2.95
N ASP A 67 6.38 4.86 3.46
CA ASP A 67 5.04 4.60 2.91
C ASP A 67 4.42 5.89 2.36
N THR A 68 4.04 5.85 1.10
CA THR A 68 3.38 6.96 0.41
C THR A 68 2.19 6.50 -0.42
N ALA A 69 1.55 7.36 -1.19
CA ALA A 69 0.57 7.03 -2.21
C ALA A 69 0.50 8.15 -3.26
N ILE A 70 0.14 7.80 -4.49
CA ILE A 70 0.07 8.75 -5.59
C ILE A 70 -0.92 9.89 -5.35
N ASN A 71 -2.02 9.64 -4.65
CA ASN A 71 -3.03 10.65 -4.34
C ASN A 71 -2.68 11.52 -3.12
N TYR A 72 -1.64 11.18 -2.34
CA TYR A 72 -1.27 11.96 -1.16
C TYR A 72 -0.74 13.33 -1.56
N ARG A 73 -1.32 14.37 -0.94
CA ARG A 73 -0.93 15.76 -1.15
C ARG A 73 -0.79 16.12 -2.65
N CYS A 74 -1.71 15.63 -3.48
CA CYS A 74 -1.74 15.89 -4.93
C CYS A 74 -0.42 15.46 -5.63
N GLN A 75 0.04 14.23 -5.40
CA GLN A 75 1.30 13.63 -5.90
C GLN A 75 2.59 14.21 -5.30
N ARG A 76 2.51 15.27 -4.52
CA ARG A 76 3.70 15.90 -3.92
C ARG A 76 4.41 14.96 -2.94
N SER A 77 3.67 14.09 -2.24
CA SER A 77 4.26 13.13 -1.29
C SER A 77 5.22 12.15 -1.97
N GLU A 78 4.87 11.60 -3.13
CA GLU A 78 5.80 10.73 -3.89
C GLU A 78 7.04 11.50 -4.36
N ARG A 79 6.85 12.72 -4.88
CA ARG A 79 7.96 13.57 -5.37
C ARG A 79 8.95 13.91 -4.25
N VAL A 80 8.43 14.26 -3.08
CA VAL A 80 9.28 14.55 -1.91
C VAL A 80 10.03 13.31 -1.43
N VAL A 81 9.40 12.13 -1.49
CA VAL A 81 10.10 10.86 -1.20
C VAL A 81 11.24 10.66 -2.20
N GLY A 82 11.00 10.81 -3.51
CA GLY A 82 12.04 10.71 -4.54
C GLY A 82 13.22 11.67 -4.30
N ASP A 83 12.92 12.95 -4.05
CA ASP A 83 13.92 13.97 -3.72
C ASP A 83 14.75 13.57 -2.49
N ALA A 84 14.09 13.11 -1.41
CA ALA A 84 14.77 12.74 -0.18
C ALA A 84 15.64 11.48 -0.34
N LEU A 85 15.22 10.53 -1.16
CA LEU A 85 16.01 9.33 -1.48
C LEU A 85 17.26 9.69 -2.28
N THR A 86 17.14 10.60 -3.27
CA THR A 86 18.26 11.06 -4.09
C THR A 86 19.28 11.83 -3.26
N GLY A 87 18.84 12.59 -2.27
CA GLY A 87 19.70 13.36 -1.36
C GLY A 87 20.20 12.56 -0.13
N SER A 88 19.88 11.27 0.00
CA SER A 88 20.22 10.46 1.17
C SER A 88 21.62 9.87 1.10
N ASP A 89 22.30 9.83 2.25
CA ASP A 89 23.56 9.07 2.43
C ASP A 89 23.31 7.57 2.67
N VAL A 90 22.04 7.13 2.80
CA VAL A 90 21.64 5.72 2.95
C VAL A 90 21.46 5.11 1.56
N ASP A 91 22.12 3.99 1.30
CA ASP A 91 22.04 3.34 0.01
C ASP A 91 20.60 2.90 -0.34
N ARG A 92 20.20 3.09 -1.61
CA ARG A 92 18.83 2.77 -2.06
C ARG A 92 18.45 1.30 -1.83
N ASP A 93 19.41 0.39 -1.82
CA ASP A 93 19.17 -1.04 -1.61
C ASP A 93 18.91 -1.42 -0.14
N GLU A 94 19.07 -0.47 0.77
CA GLU A 94 18.76 -0.58 2.19
C GLU A 94 17.35 -0.11 2.54
N ILE A 95 16.70 0.67 1.65
CA ILE A 95 15.45 1.38 1.91
C ILE A 95 14.30 0.68 1.20
N VAL A 96 13.23 0.38 1.94
CA VAL A 96 11.96 -0.14 1.40
C VAL A 96 11.02 1.03 1.12
N VAL A 97 10.60 1.16 -0.13
CA VAL A 97 9.64 2.18 -0.57
C VAL A 97 8.33 1.51 -0.98
N ALA A 98 7.24 1.92 -0.33
CA ALA A 98 5.90 1.46 -0.64
C ALA A 98 5.03 2.63 -1.10
N THR A 99 4.26 2.42 -2.17
CA THR A 99 3.25 3.38 -2.66
C THR A 99 1.98 2.68 -3.11
N LYS A 100 0.95 3.44 -3.50
CA LYS A 100 -0.41 2.92 -3.70
C LYS A 100 -1.08 3.61 -4.89
N GLY A 101 -1.87 2.82 -5.65
CA GLY A 101 -2.77 3.31 -6.69
C GLY A 101 -4.20 2.80 -6.49
N GLY A 102 -5.17 3.58 -6.99
CA GLY A 102 -6.61 3.33 -6.87
C GLY A 102 -7.41 4.63 -6.87
N PHE A 103 -6.98 5.63 -6.10
CA PHE A 103 -7.52 6.98 -6.20
C PHE A 103 -6.83 7.77 -7.29
N LEU A 104 -7.60 8.38 -8.18
CA LEU A 104 -7.10 9.27 -9.23
C LEU A 104 -6.57 10.56 -8.61
N PRO A 105 -5.28 10.88 -8.76
CA PRO A 105 -4.68 12.03 -8.10
C PRO A 105 -4.93 13.33 -8.84
N PHE A 106 -4.92 14.42 -8.10
CA PHE A 106 -4.66 15.75 -8.65
C PHE A 106 -3.16 15.98 -8.81
N ASP A 107 -2.74 17.03 -9.51
CA ASP A 107 -1.33 17.33 -9.74
C ASP A 107 -0.91 18.64 -9.09
N GLY A 108 -0.04 18.55 -8.09
CA GLY A 108 0.57 19.68 -7.37
C GLY A 108 -0.36 20.37 -6.36
N GLU A 109 -1.62 20.61 -6.72
CA GLU A 109 -2.61 21.28 -5.89
C GLU A 109 -4.01 20.71 -6.12
N ARG A 110 -4.94 21.01 -5.20
CA ARG A 110 -6.33 20.61 -5.36
C ARG A 110 -7.05 21.60 -6.29
N PRO A 111 -7.62 21.13 -7.43
CA PRO A 111 -8.32 21.99 -8.36
C PRO A 111 -9.60 22.54 -7.75
N ALA A 112 -10.03 23.72 -8.23
CA ALA A 112 -11.28 24.36 -7.81
C ALA A 112 -12.52 23.51 -8.15
N GLU A 113 -12.47 22.78 -9.27
CA GLU A 113 -13.52 21.88 -9.74
C GLU A 113 -12.99 20.45 -9.88
N PRO A 114 -12.90 19.67 -8.78
CA PRO A 114 -12.30 18.33 -8.77
C PRO A 114 -12.92 17.35 -9.78
N GLY A 115 -14.25 17.35 -9.91
CA GLY A 115 -14.96 16.48 -10.86
C GLY A 115 -14.69 16.83 -12.34
N HIS A 116 -14.49 18.11 -12.64
CA HIS A 116 -14.10 18.55 -13.98
C HIS A 116 -12.68 18.09 -14.31
N TYR A 117 -11.74 18.26 -13.38
CA TYR A 117 -10.38 17.80 -13.52
C TYR A 117 -10.31 16.29 -13.80
N ILE A 118 -11.01 15.47 -12.99
CA ILE A 118 -11.03 14.01 -13.19
C ILE A 118 -11.58 13.65 -14.58
N ARG A 119 -12.64 14.32 -15.03
CA ARG A 119 -13.20 14.07 -16.35
C ARG A 119 -12.20 14.39 -17.46
N GLU A 120 -11.57 15.57 -17.42
CA GLU A 120 -10.62 16.01 -18.46
C GLU A 120 -9.32 15.19 -18.46
N GLN A 121 -8.78 14.84 -17.27
CA GLN A 121 -7.48 14.22 -17.18
C GLN A 121 -7.53 12.70 -17.30
N TYR A 122 -8.68 12.06 -16.97
CA TYR A 122 -8.73 10.59 -16.88
C TYR A 122 -9.86 9.96 -17.71
N VAL A 123 -11.04 10.56 -17.76
CA VAL A 123 -12.20 9.99 -18.47
C VAL A 123 -12.14 10.31 -19.96
N GLU A 124 -11.99 11.59 -20.34
CA GLU A 124 -11.95 12.00 -21.75
C GLU A 124 -10.76 11.40 -22.52
N PRO A 125 -9.55 11.25 -21.92
CA PRO A 125 -8.44 10.52 -22.56
C PRO A 125 -8.63 9.00 -22.61
N GLY A 126 -9.65 8.45 -21.95
CA GLY A 126 -9.93 7.01 -21.92
C GLY A 126 -8.99 6.21 -20.99
N ILE A 127 -8.38 6.87 -20.00
CA ILE A 127 -7.56 6.19 -18.98
C ILE A 127 -8.45 5.41 -18.03
N VAL A 128 -9.63 5.95 -17.67
CA VAL A 128 -10.63 5.28 -16.84
C VAL A 128 -11.99 5.30 -17.54
N ASP A 129 -12.69 4.18 -17.47
CA ASP A 129 -14.09 4.11 -17.87
C ASP A 129 -14.97 4.70 -16.79
N ARG A 130 -15.91 5.54 -17.19
CA ARG A 130 -16.86 6.16 -16.27
C ARG A 130 -17.69 5.14 -15.49
N GLU A 131 -17.97 3.99 -16.08
CA GLU A 131 -18.77 2.92 -15.45
C GLU A 131 -18.02 2.20 -14.32
N THR A 132 -16.68 2.23 -14.34
CA THR A 132 -15.83 1.65 -13.30
C THR A 132 -15.28 2.67 -12.29
N LEU A 133 -15.64 3.95 -12.49
CA LEU A 133 -15.21 5.06 -11.64
C LEU A 133 -16.16 5.24 -10.46
N VAL A 134 -15.79 4.71 -9.30
CA VAL A 134 -16.58 4.79 -8.07
C VAL A 134 -16.30 6.09 -7.33
N ARG A 135 -17.33 6.71 -6.77
CA ARG A 135 -17.28 7.99 -6.06
C ARG A 135 -16.56 9.11 -6.84
N GLY A 136 -16.55 9.00 -8.16
CA GLY A 136 -15.98 9.99 -9.07
C GLY A 136 -14.46 10.13 -9.03
N SER A 137 -13.73 9.27 -8.30
CA SER A 137 -12.27 9.38 -8.18
C SER A 137 -11.53 8.07 -7.88
N HIS A 138 -12.21 6.93 -7.81
CA HIS A 138 -11.60 5.66 -7.44
C HIS A 138 -11.86 4.56 -8.48
N SER A 139 -10.79 3.91 -8.95
CA SER A 139 -10.86 2.75 -9.84
C SER A 139 -9.70 1.79 -9.57
N ILE A 140 -9.99 0.49 -9.63
CA ILE A 140 -9.02 -0.59 -9.48
C ILE A 140 -8.80 -1.36 -10.77
N GLU A 141 -9.31 -0.87 -11.89
CA GLU A 141 -9.13 -1.52 -13.19
C GLU A 141 -7.65 -1.59 -13.58
N ALA A 142 -7.24 -2.72 -14.14
CA ALA A 142 -5.84 -3.00 -14.46
C ALA A 142 -5.17 -1.89 -15.28
N GLY A 143 -5.86 -1.35 -16.31
CA GLY A 143 -5.32 -0.24 -17.11
C GLY A 143 -5.14 1.06 -16.33
N VAL A 144 -6.01 1.32 -15.35
CA VAL A 144 -5.88 2.48 -14.45
C VAL A 144 -4.69 2.29 -13.50
N ILE A 145 -4.59 1.12 -12.88
CA ILE A 145 -3.49 0.79 -11.97
C ILE A 145 -2.15 0.83 -12.70
N ASP A 146 -2.09 0.35 -13.95
CA ASP A 146 -0.90 0.42 -14.78
C ASP A 146 -0.44 1.87 -15.03
N HIS A 147 -1.39 2.73 -15.42
CA HIS A 147 -1.14 4.16 -15.60
C HIS A 147 -0.66 4.85 -14.32
N LEU A 148 -1.29 4.54 -13.16
CA LEU A 148 -0.91 5.10 -11.87
C LEU A 148 0.46 4.60 -11.40
N LEU A 149 0.81 3.34 -11.68
CA LEU A 149 2.13 2.78 -11.37
C LEU A 149 3.24 3.47 -12.16
N ASP A 150 3.06 3.68 -13.48
CA ASP A 150 4.03 4.43 -14.28
C ASP A 150 4.21 5.86 -13.78
N ARG A 151 3.11 6.49 -13.36
CA ARG A 151 3.16 7.83 -12.77
C ARG A 151 3.88 7.84 -11.43
N SER A 152 3.65 6.84 -10.57
CA SER A 152 4.35 6.67 -9.29
C SER A 152 5.85 6.47 -9.48
N LEU A 153 6.27 5.64 -10.43
CA LEU A 153 7.68 5.46 -10.79
C LEU A 153 8.32 6.79 -11.19
N SER A 154 7.62 7.57 -12.03
CA SER A 154 8.06 8.90 -12.46
C SER A 154 8.13 9.91 -11.30
N ASN A 155 7.13 9.97 -10.42
CA ASN A 155 7.10 10.88 -9.28
C ASN A 155 8.21 10.58 -8.27
N LEU A 156 8.49 9.30 -8.04
CA LEU A 156 9.52 8.82 -7.12
C LEU A 156 10.94 8.89 -7.71
N ASP A 157 11.06 9.12 -9.02
CA ASP A 157 12.32 9.01 -9.78
C ASP A 157 13.00 7.65 -9.55
N LEU A 158 12.23 6.58 -9.67
CA LEU A 158 12.67 5.20 -9.45
C LEU A 158 12.32 4.30 -10.64
N ASP A 159 13.22 3.40 -11.01
CA ASP A 159 12.95 2.32 -11.96
C ASP A 159 12.12 1.18 -11.33
N ARG A 160 12.11 1.09 -9.99
CA ARG A 160 11.44 0.02 -9.26
C ARG A 160 10.98 0.44 -7.87
N ILE A 161 9.73 0.10 -7.57
CA ILE A 161 9.07 0.23 -6.25
C ILE A 161 9.18 -1.11 -5.50
N ASP A 162 9.43 -1.08 -4.20
CA ASP A 162 9.61 -2.33 -3.43
C ASP A 162 8.27 -3.01 -3.12
N CYS A 163 7.24 -2.23 -2.74
CA CYS A 163 5.88 -2.72 -2.53
C CYS A 163 4.85 -1.78 -3.14
N TYR A 164 3.99 -2.29 -4.02
CA TYR A 164 2.91 -1.51 -4.62
C TYR A 164 1.55 -1.99 -4.12
N TYR A 165 0.74 -1.09 -3.54
CA TYR A 165 -0.58 -1.47 -3.03
C TYR A 165 -1.71 -1.08 -3.98
N VAL A 166 -2.72 -1.95 -4.09
CA VAL A 166 -4.05 -1.54 -4.52
C VAL A 166 -4.72 -0.84 -3.34
N HIS A 167 -5.09 0.43 -3.54
CA HIS A 167 -5.52 1.34 -2.48
C HIS A 167 -7.03 1.29 -2.27
N ASN A 168 -7.48 0.85 -1.10
CA ASN A 168 -8.87 0.72 -0.65
C ASN A 168 -9.79 0.05 -1.70
N PRO A 169 -9.46 -1.18 -2.16
CA PRO A 169 -10.26 -1.86 -3.18
C PRO A 169 -11.72 -2.06 -2.77
N GLU A 170 -12.00 -2.13 -1.47
CA GLU A 170 -13.36 -2.22 -0.92
C GLU A 170 -14.24 -1.00 -1.25
N THR A 171 -13.65 0.13 -1.63
CA THR A 171 -14.41 1.31 -2.09
C THR A 171 -15.25 0.97 -3.32
N GLN A 172 -14.81 0.04 -4.15
CA GLN A 172 -15.56 -0.39 -5.34
C GLN A 172 -16.90 -1.05 -4.99
N LEU A 173 -16.98 -1.73 -3.84
CA LEU A 173 -18.20 -2.39 -3.37
C LEU A 173 -19.35 -1.42 -3.04
N LEU A 174 -19.07 -0.12 -2.91
CA LEU A 174 -20.10 0.89 -2.67
C LEU A 174 -21.02 1.14 -3.88
N GLU A 175 -20.57 0.81 -5.09
CA GLU A 175 -21.32 1.07 -6.33
C GLU A 175 -21.27 -0.12 -7.32
N ARG A 176 -20.54 -1.19 -7.00
CA ARG A 176 -20.36 -2.35 -7.88
C ARG A 176 -20.68 -3.66 -7.16
N GLU A 177 -21.15 -4.64 -7.93
CA GLU A 177 -21.41 -5.99 -7.43
C GLU A 177 -20.11 -6.67 -6.98
N PRO A 178 -20.14 -7.44 -5.87
CA PRO A 178 -18.93 -8.04 -5.30
C PRO A 178 -18.13 -8.88 -6.29
N GLU A 179 -18.78 -9.70 -7.13
CA GLU A 179 -18.08 -10.56 -8.07
C GLU A 179 -17.31 -9.74 -9.12
N ALA A 180 -17.91 -8.67 -9.64
CA ALA A 180 -17.23 -7.77 -10.55
C ALA A 180 -16.01 -7.09 -9.93
N VAL A 181 -16.02 -6.83 -8.61
CA VAL A 181 -14.86 -6.28 -7.89
C VAL A 181 -13.74 -7.32 -7.79
N TYR A 182 -14.07 -8.59 -7.48
CA TYR A 182 -13.07 -9.66 -7.44
C TYR A 182 -12.48 -9.95 -8.83
N ASP A 183 -13.28 -9.90 -9.89
CA ASP A 183 -12.80 -10.07 -11.27
C ASP A 183 -11.84 -8.94 -11.69
N SER A 184 -12.17 -7.69 -11.33
CA SER A 184 -11.27 -6.55 -11.56
C SER A 184 -9.97 -6.68 -10.75
N LEU A 185 -10.04 -7.18 -9.52
CA LEU A 185 -8.85 -7.44 -8.70
C LEU A 185 -7.98 -8.55 -9.29
N GLU A 186 -8.57 -9.63 -9.83
CA GLU A 186 -7.82 -10.68 -10.52
C GLU A 186 -7.07 -10.11 -11.72
N ALA A 187 -7.75 -9.36 -12.60
CA ALA A 187 -7.11 -8.71 -13.75
C ALA A 187 -5.99 -7.74 -13.33
N THR A 188 -6.19 -7.03 -12.22
CA THR A 188 -5.17 -6.14 -11.64
C THR A 188 -4.00 -6.92 -11.05
N PHE A 189 -4.24 -8.04 -10.39
CA PHE A 189 -3.16 -8.92 -9.93
C PHE A 189 -2.36 -9.50 -11.09
N GLU A 190 -3.00 -9.92 -12.18
CA GLU A 190 -2.27 -10.33 -13.41
C GLU A 190 -1.35 -9.21 -13.94
N LEU A 191 -1.83 -7.97 -13.98
CA LEU A 191 -0.99 -6.83 -14.33
C LEU A 191 0.21 -6.71 -13.38
N LEU A 192 -0.05 -6.74 -12.06
CA LEU A 192 1.00 -6.57 -11.05
C LEU A 192 2.02 -7.73 -11.09
N GLU A 193 1.59 -8.96 -11.42
CA GLU A 193 2.51 -10.07 -11.67
C GLU A 193 3.40 -9.81 -12.90
N ARG A 194 2.83 -9.30 -14.01
CA ARG A 194 3.63 -8.90 -15.19
C ARG A 194 4.63 -7.79 -14.86
N ARG A 195 4.22 -6.79 -14.06
CA ARG A 195 5.09 -5.70 -13.60
C ARG A 195 6.19 -6.19 -12.64
N ARG A 196 5.88 -7.18 -11.80
CA ARG A 196 6.86 -7.86 -10.94
C ARG A 196 7.87 -8.65 -11.77
N ALA A 197 7.42 -9.44 -12.73
CA ALA A 197 8.28 -10.19 -13.65
C ALA A 197 9.17 -9.26 -14.50
N ALA A 198 8.65 -8.08 -14.90
CA ALA A 198 9.42 -7.05 -15.60
C ALA A 198 10.40 -6.30 -14.70
N GLY A 199 10.30 -6.43 -13.38
CA GLY A 199 11.18 -5.79 -12.42
C GLY A 199 10.77 -4.38 -12.00
N ASN A 200 9.57 -3.91 -12.34
CA ASN A 200 9.08 -2.59 -11.93
C ASN A 200 8.61 -2.54 -10.47
N ILE A 201 8.18 -3.67 -9.92
CA ILE A 201 7.82 -3.80 -8.50
C ILE A 201 8.48 -5.03 -7.87
N GLY A 202 8.67 -5.00 -6.54
CA GLY A 202 9.20 -6.13 -5.77
C GLY A 202 8.12 -7.13 -5.40
N CYS A 203 7.09 -6.65 -4.75
CA CYS A 203 5.87 -7.36 -4.39
C CYS A 203 4.68 -6.39 -4.50
N TYR A 204 3.47 -6.93 -4.32
CA TYR A 204 2.30 -6.09 -4.19
C TYR A 204 1.48 -6.45 -2.95
N GLY A 205 0.52 -5.59 -2.62
CA GLY A 205 -0.34 -5.74 -1.46
C GLY A 205 -1.67 -5.04 -1.61
N LEU A 206 -2.46 -5.11 -0.57
CA LEU A 206 -3.72 -4.40 -0.43
C LEU A 206 -3.61 -3.42 0.74
N ALA A 207 -3.83 -2.13 0.48
CA ALA A 207 -3.97 -1.14 1.52
C ALA A 207 -5.46 -0.83 1.67
N THR A 208 -6.04 -1.20 2.81
CA THR A 208 -7.48 -1.17 3.05
C THR A 208 -7.84 -0.26 4.22
N TRP A 209 -9.10 0.17 4.27
CA TRP A 209 -9.61 0.92 5.41
C TRP A 209 -10.69 0.12 6.15
N GLU A 210 -11.74 -0.33 5.45
CA GLU A 210 -12.85 -1.09 6.04
C GLU A 210 -12.78 -2.60 5.76
N ALA A 211 -12.29 -3.01 4.61
CA ALA A 211 -12.38 -4.36 4.04
C ALA A 211 -12.34 -5.53 5.03
N PHE A 212 -11.37 -5.51 5.92
CA PHE A 212 -11.11 -6.61 6.86
C PHE A 212 -11.53 -6.30 8.31
N ARG A 213 -12.07 -5.11 8.54
CA ARG A 213 -12.49 -4.64 9.87
C ARG A 213 -13.99 -4.73 10.09
N VAL A 214 -14.75 -4.82 9.01
CA VAL A 214 -16.22 -4.95 9.06
C VAL A 214 -16.63 -6.42 9.10
N ALA A 215 -17.86 -6.67 9.57
CA ALA A 215 -18.38 -8.02 9.68
C ALA A 215 -18.57 -8.68 8.29
N PRO A 216 -18.45 -10.01 8.18
CA PRO A 216 -18.83 -10.73 6.97
C PRO A 216 -20.28 -10.38 6.57
N GLY A 217 -20.49 -10.07 5.29
CA GLY A 217 -21.78 -9.62 4.76
C GLY A 217 -22.05 -8.12 4.87
N ALA A 218 -21.16 -7.34 5.50
CA ALA A 218 -21.19 -5.88 5.37
C ALA A 218 -20.79 -5.46 3.94
N GLU A 219 -21.32 -4.32 3.48
CA GLU A 219 -21.17 -3.84 2.11
C GLU A 219 -19.72 -3.81 1.63
N GLN A 220 -18.78 -3.36 2.46
CA GLN A 220 -17.36 -3.23 2.10
C GLN A 220 -16.47 -4.41 2.55
N HIS A 221 -17.07 -5.51 2.99
CA HIS A 221 -16.29 -6.68 3.42
C HIS A 221 -15.60 -7.38 2.25
N LEU A 222 -14.29 -7.64 2.38
CA LEU A 222 -13.53 -8.50 1.48
C LEU A 222 -13.08 -9.78 2.19
N SER A 223 -13.18 -10.90 1.47
CA SER A 223 -12.70 -12.20 1.93
C SER A 223 -11.24 -12.37 1.55
N LEU A 224 -10.36 -12.45 2.54
CA LEU A 224 -8.91 -12.62 2.30
C LEU A 224 -8.58 -13.94 1.57
N PRO A 225 -9.18 -15.11 1.91
CA PRO A 225 -8.95 -16.32 1.12
C PRO A 225 -9.33 -16.17 -0.36
N ARG A 226 -10.47 -15.52 -0.68
CA ARG A 226 -10.83 -15.27 -2.08
C ARG A 226 -9.81 -14.39 -2.81
N LEU A 227 -9.24 -13.39 -2.13
CA LEU A 227 -8.20 -12.55 -2.70
C LEU A 227 -6.91 -13.32 -2.96
N LEU A 228 -6.54 -14.23 -2.07
CA LEU A 228 -5.39 -15.11 -2.25
C LEU A 228 -5.62 -16.11 -3.40
N ASP A 229 -6.83 -16.67 -3.52
CA ASP A 229 -7.20 -17.52 -4.65
C ASP A 229 -7.09 -16.76 -5.99
N ARG A 230 -7.59 -15.51 -6.05
CA ARG A 230 -7.45 -14.65 -7.24
C ARG A 230 -5.99 -14.31 -7.55
N ALA A 231 -5.17 -14.07 -6.53
CA ALA A 231 -3.74 -13.83 -6.73
C ALA A 231 -3.01 -15.07 -7.25
N ALA A 232 -3.37 -16.26 -6.76
CA ALA A 232 -2.81 -17.52 -7.26
C ALA A 232 -3.22 -17.79 -8.72
N GLN A 233 -4.49 -17.53 -9.10
CA GLN A 233 -4.97 -17.64 -10.49
C GLN A 233 -4.25 -16.64 -11.41
N ALA A 234 -4.04 -15.42 -10.96
CA ALA A 234 -3.29 -14.41 -11.70
C ALA A 234 -1.82 -14.83 -11.93
N ALA A 235 -1.17 -15.40 -10.93
CA ALA A 235 0.20 -15.93 -11.04
C ALA A 235 0.27 -17.09 -12.06
N GLU A 236 -0.68 -18.03 -12.00
CA GLU A 236 -0.79 -19.13 -12.97
C GLU A 236 -1.00 -18.60 -14.40
N THR A 237 -1.89 -17.62 -14.59
CA THR A 237 -2.17 -16.98 -15.88
C THR A 237 -0.92 -16.32 -16.46
N VAL A 238 -0.12 -15.69 -15.64
CA VAL A 238 1.13 -15.03 -16.07
C VAL A 238 2.28 -16.02 -16.21
N GLY A 239 2.19 -17.20 -15.62
CA GLY A 239 3.20 -18.26 -15.68
C GLY A 239 4.35 -18.05 -14.70
N VAL A 240 4.06 -17.53 -13.49
CA VAL A 240 5.02 -17.42 -12.38
C VAL A 240 4.66 -18.41 -11.28
N ASP A 241 5.67 -18.92 -10.57
CA ASP A 241 5.49 -20.01 -9.59
C ASP A 241 4.69 -19.57 -8.36
N ASP A 242 4.97 -18.38 -7.82
CA ASP A 242 4.35 -17.85 -6.61
C ASP A 242 3.78 -16.45 -6.85
N HIS A 243 2.59 -16.17 -6.31
CA HIS A 243 2.01 -14.85 -6.41
C HIS A 243 2.76 -13.79 -5.58
N GLY A 244 2.75 -12.55 -6.06
CA GLY A 244 3.40 -11.42 -5.42
C GLY A 244 2.55 -10.69 -4.38
N LEU A 245 1.32 -11.14 -4.08
CA LEU A 245 0.49 -10.61 -3.00
C LEU A 245 1.07 -11.05 -1.66
N GLN A 246 1.86 -10.18 -1.03
CA GLN A 246 2.64 -10.51 0.16
C GLN A 246 2.34 -9.61 1.35
N VAL A 247 1.68 -8.47 1.14
CA VAL A 247 1.51 -7.45 2.18
C VAL A 247 0.06 -6.99 2.30
N LEU A 248 -0.42 -6.91 3.53
CA LEU A 248 -1.67 -6.21 3.86
C LEU A 248 -1.35 -4.95 4.66
N GLN A 249 -1.96 -3.83 4.28
CA GLN A 249 -1.96 -2.62 5.08
C GLN A 249 -3.39 -2.30 5.53
N LEU A 250 -3.56 -2.04 6.82
CA LEU A 250 -4.86 -1.74 7.41
C LEU A 250 -4.71 -0.82 8.63
N PRO A 251 -5.73 -0.04 8.99
CA PRO A 251 -5.64 0.82 10.16
C PRO A 251 -5.66 0.00 11.45
N PHE A 252 -4.77 0.36 12.36
CA PHE A 252 -4.71 -0.24 13.69
C PHE A 252 -4.21 0.77 14.74
N ASN A 253 -5.03 1.07 15.71
CA ASN A 253 -4.71 1.92 16.85
C ASN A 253 -5.65 1.61 18.03
N VAL A 254 -5.57 2.39 19.11
CA VAL A 254 -6.39 2.16 20.32
C VAL A 254 -7.90 2.27 20.09
N GLU A 255 -8.34 3.04 19.09
CA GLU A 255 -9.74 3.21 18.72
C GLU A 255 -10.17 2.24 17.58
N MET A 256 -9.21 1.82 16.74
CA MET A 256 -9.41 1.00 15.55
C MET A 256 -8.74 -0.35 15.71
N ALA A 257 -9.19 -1.14 16.69
CA ALA A 257 -8.65 -2.47 16.99
C ALA A 257 -9.46 -3.62 16.37
N ASP A 258 -10.40 -3.32 15.47
CA ASP A 258 -11.32 -4.31 14.87
C ASP A 258 -10.58 -5.42 14.13
N ALA A 259 -9.51 -5.11 13.43
CA ALA A 259 -8.69 -6.09 12.70
C ALA A 259 -8.14 -7.21 13.61
N PHE A 260 -7.97 -6.94 14.89
CA PHE A 260 -7.54 -7.92 15.90
C PHE A 260 -8.72 -8.56 16.65
N ARG A 261 -9.77 -7.75 16.93
CA ARG A 261 -10.86 -8.17 17.82
C ARG A 261 -11.99 -8.90 17.13
N ARG A 262 -12.19 -8.65 15.81
CA ARG A 262 -13.32 -9.21 15.06
C ARG A 262 -12.88 -10.41 14.24
N SER A 263 -13.62 -11.50 14.34
CA SER A 263 -13.47 -12.67 13.49
C SER A 263 -14.16 -12.41 12.15
N THR A 264 -13.43 -11.80 11.22
CA THR A 264 -13.94 -11.35 9.92
C THR A 264 -13.59 -12.30 8.76
N GLN A 265 -12.73 -13.29 9.01
CA GLN A 265 -12.29 -14.25 7.99
C GLN A 265 -12.63 -15.69 8.42
N PRO A 266 -12.90 -16.61 7.49
CA PRO A 266 -13.04 -18.03 7.83
C PRO A 266 -11.72 -18.56 8.43
N ALA A 267 -11.76 -19.69 9.12
CA ALA A 267 -10.54 -20.34 9.59
C ALA A 267 -9.64 -20.72 8.40
N PRO A 268 -8.32 -20.51 8.49
CA PRO A 268 -7.38 -21.04 7.50
C PRO A 268 -7.48 -22.58 7.43
N PRO A 269 -7.26 -23.20 6.25
CA PRO A 269 -7.45 -24.66 6.07
C PRO A 269 -6.64 -25.54 7.03
N ASP A 270 -5.43 -25.09 7.40
CA ASP A 270 -4.48 -25.84 8.23
C ASP A 270 -4.41 -25.33 9.68
N ALA A 271 -5.33 -24.47 10.10
CA ALA A 271 -5.35 -23.93 11.47
C ALA A 271 -6.17 -24.81 12.40
N ASP A 272 -5.69 -24.98 13.64
CA ASP A 272 -6.46 -25.61 14.75
C ASP A 272 -7.61 -24.71 15.26
N ALA A 273 -8.23 -23.91 14.39
CA ALA A 273 -9.30 -23.00 14.76
C ALA A 273 -10.67 -23.59 14.44
N GLU A 274 -11.55 -23.72 15.44
CA GLU A 274 -12.91 -24.26 15.30
C GLU A 274 -13.93 -23.27 14.70
N GLY A 275 -13.52 -22.08 14.23
CA GLY A 275 -14.43 -21.05 13.72
C GLY A 275 -13.71 -19.89 13.06
N PRO A 276 -14.47 -18.83 12.66
CA PRO A 276 -13.88 -17.66 12.03
C PRO A 276 -12.80 -17.00 12.89
N VAL A 277 -11.79 -16.46 12.25
CA VAL A 277 -10.62 -15.82 12.87
C VAL A 277 -10.53 -14.33 12.50
N SER A 278 -9.71 -13.58 13.21
CA SER A 278 -9.38 -12.21 12.80
C SER A 278 -8.54 -12.19 11.52
N VAL A 279 -8.55 -11.07 10.81
CA VAL A 279 -7.70 -10.91 9.62
C VAL A 279 -6.22 -11.04 9.96
N LEU A 280 -5.79 -10.63 11.16
CA LEU A 280 -4.39 -10.73 11.58
C LEU A 280 -3.97 -12.20 11.79
N GLU A 281 -4.83 -13.02 12.37
CA GLU A 281 -4.60 -14.47 12.53
C GLU A 281 -4.58 -15.16 11.16
N TYR A 282 -5.51 -14.81 10.27
CA TYR A 282 -5.51 -15.37 8.91
C TYR A 282 -4.26 -14.96 8.13
N ALA A 283 -3.90 -13.68 8.13
CA ALA A 283 -2.71 -13.18 7.46
C ALA A 283 -1.42 -13.86 7.96
N HIS A 284 -1.32 -14.05 9.27
CA HIS A 284 -0.20 -14.77 9.87
C HIS A 284 -0.11 -16.23 9.40
N ALA A 285 -1.24 -16.95 9.40
CA ALA A 285 -1.30 -18.34 8.93
C ALA A 285 -1.00 -18.45 7.43
N ALA A 286 -1.41 -17.46 6.62
CA ALA A 286 -1.14 -17.38 5.20
C ALA A 286 0.29 -16.86 4.87
N GLY A 287 1.11 -16.53 5.85
CA GLY A 287 2.48 -16.02 5.64
C GLY A 287 2.55 -14.58 5.11
N LEU A 288 1.47 -13.81 5.20
CA LEU A 288 1.44 -12.42 4.78
C LEU A 288 2.09 -11.49 5.81
N HIS A 289 2.72 -10.45 5.31
CA HIS A 289 3.21 -9.35 6.14
C HIS A 289 2.09 -8.32 6.38
N VAL A 290 1.99 -7.81 7.61
CA VAL A 290 1.00 -6.81 7.96
C VAL A 290 1.68 -5.49 8.33
N VAL A 291 1.24 -4.42 7.68
CA VAL A 291 1.62 -3.03 7.99
C VAL A 291 0.40 -2.33 8.58
N THR A 292 0.59 -1.64 9.69
CA THR A 292 -0.50 -0.89 10.32
C THR A 292 -0.44 0.59 9.94
N SER A 293 -1.52 1.12 9.40
CA SER A 293 -1.71 2.54 9.13
C SER A 293 -2.48 3.22 10.28
N ALA A 294 -2.50 4.55 10.27
CA ALA A 294 -3.20 5.37 11.27
C ALA A 294 -2.83 5.05 12.74
N SER A 295 -1.63 4.55 13.01
CA SER A 295 -1.20 4.10 14.34
C SER A 295 -1.27 5.22 15.39
N LEU A 296 -1.10 6.49 14.98
CA LEU A 296 -1.24 7.69 15.81
C LEU A 296 -2.60 8.40 15.62
N GLY A 297 -3.65 7.68 15.13
CA GLY A 297 -4.97 8.25 14.89
C GLY A 297 -4.94 9.42 13.91
N GLN A 298 -4.17 9.31 12.82
CA GLN A 298 -3.96 10.38 11.84
C GLN A 298 -3.44 11.69 12.48
N GLY A 299 -2.61 11.60 13.49
CA GLY A 299 -2.04 12.73 14.22
C GLY A 299 -2.83 13.14 15.47
N ALA A 300 -4.07 12.68 15.65
CA ALA A 300 -4.90 13.06 16.81
C ALA A 300 -4.27 12.63 18.14
N LEU A 301 -3.64 11.46 18.21
CA LEU A 301 -2.96 10.99 19.42
C LEU A 301 -1.68 11.79 19.73
N ALA A 302 -0.98 12.27 18.72
CA ALA A 302 0.21 13.10 18.92
C ALA A 302 -0.14 14.53 19.38
N ALA A 303 -1.29 15.06 18.95
CA ALA A 303 -1.78 16.38 19.37
C ALA A 303 -2.29 16.40 20.83
N SER A 304 -2.46 15.24 21.46
CA SER A 304 -2.96 15.08 22.82
C SER A 304 -1.85 14.97 23.86
N LEU A 305 -0.59 14.94 23.43
CA LEU A 305 0.62 14.89 24.26
C LEU A 305 1.23 16.29 24.43
#